data_f3d6cda147a6d9e80e796473c0101f69
#
_entry.id   f3d6cda147a6d9e80e796473c0101f69
#
_cell.length_a   1.000
_cell.length_b   1.000
_cell.length_c   1.000
_cell.angle_alpha   90.00
_cell.angle_beta   90.00
_cell.angle_gamma   90.00
#
_symmetry.space_group_name_H-M   'P 1'
#
loop_
_entity.id
_entity.type
_entity.pdbx_description
1 polymer ?
#
loop_
_entity_poly.entity_id
_entity_poly.type
_entity_poly.pdbx_seq_one_letter_code
_entity_poly.pdbx_strand_id
1 'polypeptide(L)'
;MLYDAIVIGSGISGGMAAKALVDARLHVAMVDPARDSRLRDRIPDKPFRELRRTDADQRSYLIGDHLEGIPAAGVKVGAQLTPPRQHISRGADDLLPSQSETFFPLLPVSLGGLGAGWGAACFTFDASELQRMGLGGADLAPYYQRAADLAGISADPGSEANGRLWQGVGRHQPPLRIDTNAESILTRHLGDPSRLNQRGMTLGRIPMAILSEDFDQTRRANPYFDTDFYGSVRQSIYRPAYLIETLPADRFTLLGGRLALRFEDKGDEVLVHSRHVETGVFETHRARRLVLCAGALNSARLALHSLGLVGVKTPILCNPYTYMPTVNLAMLGREARDDCHSMAQLGGVLRHDDSDGVYGCYQMYSYRSLLLFKLIKEMPLPPALGLLVARTLQTSLAIFGIFFEDQQTDSKHLEVLPVAEGQMPVVRFDYRQTDSEIGRQRRHEDRFASGLRSLRCFPIGKVDPGKAGSIHYAGTIPFENPFDKRFHANPDCTLAGTRNVYLGDGAPWNFLPAKGLSFTLMANALRVAERVVAAS
;
A
#
# COMPACT_ATOMS: atom_id res chain seq x y z
N MET A 1 -1.19 -32.53 -10.70
CA MET A 1 -0.94 -31.65 -11.87
C MET A 1 0.36 -30.91 -11.62
N LEU A 2 1.22 -30.73 -12.63
CA LEU A 2 2.42 -29.90 -12.57
C LEU A 2 2.12 -28.59 -13.30
N TYR A 3 2.19 -27.47 -12.58
CA TYR A 3 2.05 -26.12 -13.12
C TYR A 3 3.39 -25.64 -13.69
N ASP A 4 3.36 -24.71 -14.64
CA ASP A 4 4.58 -24.03 -15.08
C ASP A 4 5.08 -23.08 -14.00
N ALA A 5 4.15 -22.37 -13.32
CA ALA A 5 4.48 -21.53 -12.20
C ALA A 5 3.38 -21.55 -11.10
N ILE A 6 3.81 -21.44 -9.85
CA ILE A 6 2.93 -21.08 -8.73
C ILE A 6 3.29 -19.68 -8.24
N VAL A 7 2.26 -18.85 -8.03
CA VAL A 7 2.38 -17.54 -7.37
C VAL A 7 1.79 -17.65 -5.98
N ILE A 8 2.53 -17.30 -4.93
CA ILE A 8 2.00 -17.25 -3.56
C ILE A 8 1.64 -15.81 -3.23
N GLY A 9 0.35 -15.57 -2.98
CA GLY A 9 -0.22 -14.26 -2.64
C GLY A 9 -0.87 -13.56 -3.83
N SER A 10 -2.08 -13.06 -3.60
CA SER A 10 -2.93 -12.38 -4.60
C SER A 10 -2.85 -10.84 -4.54
N GLY A 11 -1.91 -10.29 -3.77
CA GLY A 11 -1.71 -8.85 -3.61
C GLY A 11 -1.33 -8.14 -4.92
N ILE A 12 -0.98 -6.86 -4.80
CA ILE A 12 -0.60 -6.00 -5.95
C ILE A 12 0.47 -6.66 -6.82
N SER A 13 1.51 -7.22 -6.22
CA SER A 13 2.57 -7.93 -6.95
C SER A 13 2.08 -9.24 -7.58
N GLY A 14 1.34 -10.04 -6.80
CA GLY A 14 0.88 -11.36 -7.25
C GLY A 14 -0.07 -11.30 -8.43
N GLY A 15 -1.02 -10.33 -8.43
CA GLY A 15 -1.90 -10.12 -9.57
C GLY A 15 -1.15 -9.76 -10.85
N MET A 16 -0.16 -8.87 -10.77
CA MET A 16 0.67 -8.47 -11.91
C MET A 16 1.58 -9.61 -12.40
N ALA A 17 2.20 -10.37 -11.48
CA ALA A 17 3.01 -11.52 -11.84
C ALA A 17 2.17 -12.60 -12.53
N ALA A 18 1.03 -12.97 -11.96
CA ALA A 18 0.14 -13.96 -12.56
C ALA A 18 -0.33 -13.54 -13.95
N LYS A 19 -0.73 -12.26 -14.12
CA LYS A 19 -1.13 -11.73 -15.44
C LYS A 19 0.01 -11.87 -16.47
N ALA A 20 1.23 -11.47 -16.11
CA ALA A 20 2.37 -11.55 -17.03
C ALA A 20 2.71 -13.00 -17.43
N LEU A 21 2.67 -13.94 -16.47
CA LEU A 21 2.93 -15.35 -16.73
C LEU A 21 1.83 -15.99 -17.62
N VAL A 22 0.57 -15.67 -17.35
CA VAL A 22 -0.57 -16.14 -18.16
C VAL A 22 -0.52 -15.56 -19.58
N ASP A 23 -0.16 -14.28 -19.74
CA ASP A 23 0.03 -13.64 -21.06
C ASP A 23 1.14 -14.33 -21.86
N ALA A 24 2.17 -14.85 -21.19
CA ALA A 24 3.21 -15.67 -21.79
C ALA A 24 2.77 -17.14 -22.04
N ARG A 25 1.47 -17.44 -21.89
CA ARG A 25 0.84 -18.75 -22.14
C ARG A 25 1.25 -19.86 -21.17
N LEU A 26 1.77 -19.52 -20.00
CA LEU A 26 2.06 -20.50 -18.95
C LEU A 26 0.79 -20.93 -18.20
N HIS A 27 0.78 -22.18 -17.71
CA HIS A 27 -0.22 -22.68 -16.77
C HIS A 27 0.15 -22.28 -15.36
N VAL A 28 -0.60 -21.34 -14.77
CA VAL A 28 -0.29 -20.69 -13.49
C VAL A 28 -1.30 -21.09 -12.42
N ALA A 29 -0.82 -21.46 -11.25
CA ALA A 29 -1.65 -21.52 -10.04
C ALA A 29 -1.31 -20.36 -9.10
N MET A 30 -2.32 -19.86 -8.39
CA MET A 30 -2.14 -18.87 -7.34
C MET A 30 -2.63 -19.43 -6.00
N VAL A 31 -1.76 -19.48 -5.01
CA VAL A 31 -2.09 -19.92 -3.64
C VAL A 31 -2.35 -18.70 -2.76
N ASP A 32 -3.54 -18.62 -2.16
CA ASP A 32 -3.94 -17.48 -1.33
C ASP A 32 -4.89 -17.90 -0.20
N PRO A 33 -4.73 -17.40 1.03
CA PRO A 33 -5.61 -17.72 2.16
C PRO A 33 -7.00 -17.06 2.07
N ALA A 34 -7.29 -16.33 1.00
CA ALA A 34 -8.54 -15.61 0.81
C ALA A 34 -9.75 -16.45 1.20
N ARG A 35 -10.48 -15.99 2.22
CA ARG A 35 -11.67 -16.67 2.74
C ARG A 35 -12.90 -16.37 1.91
N ASP A 36 -13.04 -15.16 1.41
CA ASP A 36 -14.14 -14.78 0.51
C ASP A 36 -13.70 -13.64 -0.39
N SER A 37 -13.66 -13.89 -1.69
CA SER A 37 -13.34 -12.91 -2.71
C SER A 37 -14.51 -11.98 -3.05
N ARG A 38 -15.71 -12.27 -2.56
CA ARG A 38 -16.97 -11.66 -3.01
C ARG A 38 -17.56 -10.65 -2.04
N LEU A 39 -16.80 -10.16 -1.08
CA LEU A 39 -17.23 -8.99 -0.32
C LEU A 39 -17.22 -7.78 -1.26
N ARG A 40 -18.25 -7.74 -2.11
CA ARG A 40 -18.54 -6.57 -2.94
C ARG A 40 -18.72 -5.38 -2.03
N ASP A 41 -18.26 -4.24 -2.51
CA ASP A 41 -18.55 -2.97 -1.85
C ASP A 41 -20.06 -2.91 -1.56
N ARG A 42 -20.41 -2.93 -0.28
CA ARG A 42 -21.83 -2.92 0.16
C ARG A 42 -22.47 -1.54 0.05
N ILE A 43 -21.69 -0.55 -0.36
CA ILE A 43 -22.16 0.83 -0.41
C ILE A 43 -23.09 1.04 -1.60
N PRO A 44 -24.24 1.72 -1.44
CA PRO A 44 -25.13 2.04 -2.54
C PRO A 44 -24.48 2.98 -3.58
N ASP A 45 -24.87 2.86 -4.85
CA ASP A 45 -24.44 3.73 -5.94
C ASP A 45 -25.15 5.10 -5.85
N LYS A 46 -24.78 5.88 -4.82
CA LYS A 46 -25.34 7.20 -4.48
C LYS A 46 -24.28 8.11 -3.92
N PRO A 47 -24.42 9.46 -4.11
CA PRO A 47 -23.58 10.42 -3.43
C PRO A 47 -23.63 10.26 -1.91
N PHE A 48 -22.48 10.40 -1.21
CA PHE A 48 -22.38 10.26 0.24
C PHE A 48 -23.38 11.14 1.00
N ARG A 49 -23.61 12.39 0.54
CA ARG A 49 -24.59 13.32 1.11
C ARG A 49 -26.02 12.79 1.03
N GLU A 50 -26.40 12.18 -0.09
CA GLU A 50 -27.73 11.58 -0.28
C GLU A 50 -27.88 10.35 0.63
N LEU A 51 -26.89 9.49 0.60
CA LEU A 51 -26.82 8.28 1.41
C LEU A 51 -27.02 8.61 2.89
N ARG A 52 -26.33 9.61 3.43
CA ARG A 52 -26.50 10.05 4.81
C ARG A 52 -27.88 10.59 5.16
N ARG A 53 -28.63 11.05 4.19
CA ARG A 53 -29.98 11.61 4.39
C ARG A 53 -31.09 10.59 4.23
N THR A 54 -30.92 9.60 3.37
CA THR A 54 -32.01 8.75 2.89
C THR A 54 -31.85 7.27 3.21
N ASP A 55 -30.65 6.82 3.53
CA ASP A 55 -30.39 5.40 3.75
C ASP A 55 -30.58 5.02 5.23
N ALA A 56 -31.50 4.11 5.50
CA ALA A 56 -31.80 3.63 6.84
C ALA A 56 -30.70 2.69 7.38
N ASP A 57 -29.99 2.00 6.49
CA ASP A 57 -28.95 1.02 6.83
C ASP A 57 -27.52 1.60 6.84
N GLN A 58 -27.39 2.92 6.72
CA GLN A 58 -26.07 3.58 6.67
C GLN A 58 -25.15 3.16 7.83
N ARG A 59 -25.69 2.75 8.96
CA ARG A 59 -24.90 2.30 10.11
C ARG A 59 -24.03 1.10 9.75
N SER A 60 -24.53 0.13 8.99
CA SER A 60 -23.83 -1.13 8.69
C SER A 60 -22.52 -0.90 7.92
N TYR A 61 -22.48 0.00 6.97
CA TYR A 61 -21.27 0.31 6.21
C TYR A 61 -20.46 1.48 6.76
N LEU A 62 -21.07 2.44 7.50
CA LEU A 62 -20.33 3.56 8.10
C LEU A 62 -19.68 3.19 9.44
N ILE A 63 -20.36 2.41 10.27
CA ILE A 63 -19.93 2.06 11.63
C ILE A 63 -19.64 0.55 11.74
N GLY A 64 -20.31 -0.29 10.94
CA GLY A 64 -20.24 -1.74 10.97
C GLY A 64 -21.35 -2.36 11.82
N ASP A 65 -21.65 -3.62 11.53
CA ASP A 65 -22.71 -4.37 12.22
C ASP A 65 -22.41 -4.58 13.71
N HIS A 66 -21.12 -4.65 14.05
CA HIS A 66 -20.61 -4.80 15.42
C HIS A 66 -19.89 -3.55 15.95
N LEU A 67 -20.16 -2.38 15.37
CA LEU A 67 -19.55 -1.10 15.73
C LEU A 67 -18.03 -1.03 15.49
N GLU A 68 -17.53 -1.79 14.52
CA GLU A 68 -16.09 -1.89 14.19
C GLU A 68 -15.47 -0.56 13.73
N GLY A 69 -16.28 0.34 13.20
CA GLY A 69 -15.85 1.69 12.81
C GLY A 69 -15.62 2.63 14.01
N ILE A 70 -16.06 2.23 15.20
CA ILE A 70 -15.80 2.96 16.44
C ILE A 70 -14.50 2.42 17.03
N PRO A 71 -13.39 3.18 17.04
CA PRO A 71 -12.15 2.67 17.58
C PRO A 71 -12.31 2.40 19.08
N ALA A 72 -12.14 1.16 19.51
CA ALA A 72 -11.98 0.81 20.91
C ALA A 72 -10.59 1.25 21.40
N ALA A 73 -10.45 1.57 22.69
CA ALA A 73 -9.16 1.91 23.29
C ALA A 73 -8.15 0.75 23.03
N GLY A 74 -7.02 1.06 22.42
CA GLY A 74 -5.96 0.10 22.11
C GLY A 74 -5.99 -0.53 20.73
N VAL A 75 -7.07 -0.42 19.97
CA VAL A 75 -7.13 -0.94 18.59
C VAL A 75 -6.70 0.15 17.61
N LYS A 76 -5.50 -0.01 17.04
CA LYS A 76 -5.00 0.87 15.98
C LYS A 76 -5.56 0.41 14.63
N VAL A 77 -6.74 0.90 14.28
CA VAL A 77 -7.30 0.69 12.94
C VAL A 77 -6.73 1.77 12.02
N GLY A 78 -6.04 1.37 10.96
CA GLY A 78 -5.62 2.31 9.92
C GLY A 78 -6.84 2.98 9.29
N ALA A 79 -6.73 4.25 8.88
CA ALA A 79 -7.82 5.00 8.25
C ALA A 79 -8.38 4.32 6.97
N GLN A 80 -7.60 3.44 6.35
CA GLN A 80 -8.01 2.66 5.18
C GLN A 80 -8.92 1.47 5.50
N LEU A 81 -8.98 1.02 6.77
CA LEU A 81 -9.81 -0.11 7.18
C LEU A 81 -11.15 0.35 7.76
N THR A 82 -11.97 0.90 6.90
CA THR A 82 -13.39 1.13 7.21
C THR A 82 -14.11 -0.20 7.45
N PRO A 83 -15.28 -0.22 8.09
CA PRO A 83 -16.02 -1.45 8.33
C PRO A 83 -16.13 -2.37 7.11
N PRO A 84 -16.48 -1.90 5.90
CA PRO A 84 -16.52 -2.74 4.71
C PRO A 84 -15.16 -3.33 4.30
N ARG A 85 -14.04 -2.78 4.78
CA ARG A 85 -12.67 -3.21 4.45
C ARG A 85 -11.98 -4.02 5.54
N GLN A 86 -12.60 -4.20 6.70
CA GLN A 86 -11.99 -4.96 7.80
C GLN A 86 -11.79 -6.44 7.48
N HIS A 87 -12.53 -6.99 6.51
CA HIS A 87 -12.32 -8.34 6.01
C HIS A 87 -10.88 -8.58 5.51
N ILE A 88 -10.15 -7.52 5.14
CA ILE A 88 -8.77 -7.61 4.64
C ILE A 88 -7.85 -8.28 5.66
N SER A 89 -8.03 -7.99 6.95
CA SER A 89 -7.17 -8.52 8.03
C SER A 89 -7.92 -9.32 9.10
N ARG A 90 -9.24 -9.48 8.99
CA ARG A 90 -10.02 -10.22 9.99
C ARG A 90 -9.56 -11.68 10.09
N GLY A 91 -9.13 -12.09 11.28
CA GLY A 91 -8.58 -13.43 11.54
C GLY A 91 -7.14 -13.61 11.04
N ALA A 92 -6.43 -12.52 10.73
CA ALA A 92 -5.02 -12.61 10.36
C ALA A 92 -4.15 -13.12 11.51
N ASP A 93 -4.43 -12.74 12.74
CA ASP A 93 -3.62 -13.15 13.91
C ASP A 93 -3.64 -14.68 14.11
N ASP A 94 -4.74 -15.35 13.78
CA ASP A 94 -4.87 -16.81 13.86
C ASP A 94 -4.09 -17.53 12.75
N LEU A 95 -4.05 -16.95 11.56
CA LEU A 95 -3.45 -17.55 10.37
C LEU A 95 -1.97 -17.17 10.22
N LEU A 96 -1.60 -15.98 10.65
CA LEU A 96 -0.29 -15.36 10.46
C LEU A 96 0.25 -14.85 11.80
N PRO A 97 0.49 -15.74 12.79
CA PRO A 97 0.83 -15.34 14.13
C PRO A 97 2.12 -14.51 14.19
N SER A 98 2.11 -13.46 15.00
CA SER A 98 3.26 -12.57 15.18
C SER A 98 3.40 -12.10 16.63
N GLN A 99 4.62 -11.70 17.02
CA GLN A 99 4.96 -11.16 18.32
C GLN A 99 5.77 -9.88 18.14
N SER A 100 5.41 -8.82 18.85
CA SER A 100 6.19 -7.59 18.91
C SER A 100 5.68 -6.67 20.03
N GLU A 101 6.61 -5.88 20.57
CA GLU A 101 6.30 -4.74 21.46
C GLU A 101 6.46 -3.39 20.74
N THR A 102 7.10 -3.40 19.56
CA THR A 102 7.53 -2.17 18.88
C THR A 102 6.94 -2.00 17.47
N PHE A 103 6.39 -3.07 16.88
CA PHE A 103 5.95 -3.07 15.49
C PHE A 103 4.69 -3.91 15.31
N PHE A 104 3.59 -3.30 14.91
CA PHE A 104 2.27 -3.94 14.78
C PHE A 104 1.79 -3.88 13.34
N PRO A 105 2.27 -4.79 12.46
CA PRO A 105 1.94 -4.75 11.05
C PRO A 105 0.49 -5.18 10.79
N LEU A 106 -0.12 -4.58 9.76
CA LEU A 106 -1.37 -5.05 9.20
C LEU A 106 -1.08 -6.18 8.21
N LEU A 107 -1.46 -7.40 8.56
CA LEU A 107 -1.30 -8.59 7.71
C LEU A 107 -2.62 -8.91 7.00
N PRO A 108 -2.63 -9.02 5.66
CA PRO A 108 -3.84 -9.32 4.91
C PRO A 108 -4.07 -10.83 4.78
N VAL A 109 -5.35 -11.22 4.75
CA VAL A 109 -5.81 -12.60 4.49
C VAL A 109 -6.96 -12.63 3.48
N SER A 110 -7.17 -11.55 2.75
CA SER A 110 -8.20 -11.43 1.71
C SER A 110 -7.61 -11.44 0.31
N LEU A 111 -8.42 -11.78 -0.69
CA LEU A 111 -8.03 -11.67 -2.10
C LEU A 111 -7.66 -10.21 -2.44
N GLY A 112 -6.52 -10.04 -3.08
CA GLY A 112 -5.95 -8.72 -3.37
C GLY A 112 -5.03 -8.20 -2.27
N GLY A 113 -4.90 -8.90 -1.13
CA GLY A 113 -4.02 -8.52 -0.04
C GLY A 113 -4.27 -7.08 0.45
N LEU A 114 -3.22 -6.35 0.81
CA LEU A 114 -3.33 -4.93 1.20
C LEU A 114 -3.83 -4.04 0.04
N GLY A 115 -3.68 -4.49 -1.21
CA GLY A 115 -4.20 -3.80 -2.40
C GLY A 115 -5.73 -3.75 -2.46
N ALA A 116 -6.44 -4.59 -1.69
CA ALA A 116 -7.90 -4.54 -1.60
C ALA A 116 -8.41 -3.26 -0.91
N GLY A 117 -7.59 -2.61 -0.06
CA GLY A 117 -7.96 -1.39 0.67
C GLY A 117 -6.95 -0.25 0.57
N TRP A 118 -6.06 -0.26 -0.40
CA TRP A 118 -5.00 0.73 -0.54
C TRP A 118 -5.50 2.13 -0.93
N GLY A 119 -4.62 3.14 -0.77
CA GLY A 119 -4.93 4.54 -1.04
C GLY A 119 -4.86 4.95 -2.52
N ALA A 120 -4.53 4.02 -3.42
CA ALA A 120 -4.47 4.19 -4.88
C ALA A 120 -3.47 5.23 -5.42
N ALA A 121 -2.64 5.85 -4.60
CA ALA A 121 -1.59 6.75 -5.07
C ALA A 121 -0.46 5.95 -5.76
N CYS A 122 -0.06 6.41 -6.96
CA CYS A 122 0.89 5.71 -7.82
C CYS A 122 2.13 6.59 -8.04
N PHE A 123 3.29 6.13 -7.55
CA PHE A 123 4.54 6.87 -7.69
C PHE A 123 5.61 6.02 -8.35
N THR A 124 6.38 6.63 -9.26
CA THR A 124 7.59 6.02 -9.81
C THR A 124 8.79 6.35 -8.94
N PHE A 125 9.75 5.44 -8.87
CA PHE A 125 11.02 5.70 -8.22
C PHE A 125 12.04 6.17 -9.26
N ASP A 126 12.86 7.14 -8.87
CA ASP A 126 13.93 7.65 -9.73
C ASP A 126 15.18 6.75 -9.70
N ALA A 127 16.14 7.02 -10.58
CA ALA A 127 17.34 6.21 -10.72
C ALA A 127 18.15 6.11 -9.41
N SER A 128 18.19 7.17 -8.61
CA SER A 128 18.94 7.18 -7.35
C SER A 128 18.24 6.33 -6.28
N GLU A 129 16.92 6.38 -6.22
CA GLU A 129 16.11 5.53 -5.35
C GLU A 129 16.26 4.05 -5.74
N LEU A 130 16.17 3.72 -7.04
CA LEU A 130 16.36 2.36 -7.56
C LEU A 130 17.79 1.84 -7.27
N GLN A 131 18.81 2.69 -7.39
CA GLN A 131 20.19 2.34 -7.04
C GLN A 131 20.32 1.97 -5.56
N ARG A 132 19.76 2.77 -4.65
CA ARG A 132 19.77 2.51 -3.21
C ARG A 132 19.00 1.25 -2.84
N MET A 133 17.96 0.93 -3.59
CA MET A 133 17.15 -0.29 -3.40
C MET A 133 17.87 -1.58 -3.85
N GLY A 134 18.97 -1.49 -4.58
CA GLY A 134 19.64 -2.62 -5.22
C GLY A 134 19.09 -2.95 -6.61
N LEU A 135 18.28 -2.08 -7.20
CA LEU A 135 17.69 -2.20 -8.54
C LEU A 135 18.31 -1.25 -9.57
N GLY A 136 19.49 -0.68 -9.31
CA GLY A 136 20.10 0.36 -10.15
C GLY A 136 20.41 -0.04 -11.60
N GLY A 137 20.49 -1.34 -11.90
CA GLY A 137 20.62 -1.85 -13.27
C GLY A 137 19.28 -2.20 -13.95
N ALA A 138 18.14 -1.99 -13.29
CA ALA A 138 16.83 -2.32 -13.81
C ALA A 138 16.20 -1.12 -14.51
N ASP A 139 15.87 -1.26 -15.81
CA ASP A 139 14.98 -0.32 -16.48
C ASP A 139 13.53 -0.68 -16.13
N LEU A 140 12.89 0.09 -15.26
CA LEU A 140 11.49 -0.10 -14.89
C LEU A 140 10.51 0.71 -15.74
N ALA A 141 10.94 1.61 -16.61
CA ALA A 141 10.06 2.47 -17.38
C ALA A 141 9.02 1.70 -18.21
N PRO A 142 9.38 0.65 -19.00
CA PRO A 142 8.39 -0.13 -19.75
C PRO A 142 7.40 -0.86 -18.84
N TYR A 143 7.84 -1.29 -17.66
CA TYR A 143 6.99 -1.98 -16.68
C TYR A 143 6.06 -1.02 -15.96
N TYR A 144 6.48 0.21 -15.67
CA TYR A 144 5.59 1.25 -15.18
C TYR A 144 4.47 1.54 -16.18
N GLN A 145 4.80 1.67 -17.48
CA GLN A 145 3.77 1.87 -18.50
C GLN A 145 2.81 0.68 -18.55
N ARG A 146 3.31 -0.55 -18.57
CA ARG A 146 2.46 -1.75 -18.58
C ARG A 146 1.58 -1.85 -17.32
N ALA A 147 2.11 -1.52 -16.15
CA ALA A 147 1.33 -1.46 -14.91
C ALA A 147 0.23 -0.39 -14.98
N ALA A 148 0.52 0.79 -15.57
CA ALA A 148 -0.47 1.85 -15.77
C ALA A 148 -1.58 1.41 -16.74
N ASP A 149 -1.24 0.74 -17.83
CA ASP A 149 -2.18 0.22 -18.81
C ASP A 149 -3.11 -0.86 -18.21
N LEU A 150 -2.62 -1.67 -17.26
CA LEU A 150 -3.41 -2.70 -16.57
C LEU A 150 -4.26 -2.15 -15.43
N ALA A 151 -3.76 -1.17 -14.70
CA ALA A 151 -4.45 -0.63 -13.53
C ALA A 151 -5.46 0.47 -13.88
N GLY A 152 -5.20 1.25 -14.93
CA GLY A 152 -5.94 2.47 -15.24
C GLY A 152 -5.55 3.59 -14.25
N ILE A 153 -4.65 4.47 -14.69
CA ILE A 153 -4.11 5.55 -13.86
C ILE A 153 -4.58 6.89 -14.38
N SER A 154 -5.11 7.75 -13.51
CA SER A 154 -5.37 9.15 -13.79
C SER A 154 -4.20 10.00 -13.29
N ALA A 155 -3.66 10.87 -14.13
CA ALA A 155 -2.52 11.72 -13.79
C ALA A 155 -2.63 13.10 -14.44
N ASP A 156 -1.94 14.09 -13.85
CA ASP A 156 -1.74 15.42 -14.38
C ASP A 156 -0.25 15.61 -14.69
N PRO A 157 0.19 15.41 -15.95
CA PRO A 157 1.61 15.51 -16.28
C PRO A 157 2.17 16.92 -16.12
N GLY A 158 1.32 17.94 -16.12
CA GLY A 158 1.70 19.34 -15.88
C GLY A 158 1.86 19.68 -14.39
N SER A 159 1.54 18.77 -13.50
CA SER A 159 1.69 18.98 -12.05
C SER A 159 3.16 19.03 -11.64
N GLU A 160 3.57 20.07 -10.90
CA GLU A 160 4.94 20.21 -10.40
C GLU A 160 5.39 18.97 -9.58
N ALA A 161 4.50 18.43 -8.76
CA ALA A 161 4.79 17.24 -7.95
C ALA A 161 5.19 16.05 -8.83
N ASN A 162 4.63 15.93 -10.04
CA ASN A 162 4.86 14.81 -10.94
C ASN A 162 6.26 14.83 -11.59
N GLY A 163 6.96 15.93 -11.60
CA GLY A 163 8.38 15.97 -11.96
C GLY A 163 9.26 15.04 -11.10
N ARG A 164 8.80 14.68 -9.89
CA ARG A 164 9.47 13.75 -8.97
C ARG A 164 8.68 12.48 -8.68
N LEU A 165 7.38 12.51 -8.90
CA LEU A 165 6.47 11.41 -8.51
C LEU A 165 6.01 10.55 -9.69
N TRP A 166 6.13 11.06 -10.93
CA TRP A 166 5.59 10.40 -12.11
C TRP A 166 6.52 10.55 -13.32
N GLN A 167 7.46 9.62 -13.47
CA GLN A 167 8.45 9.63 -14.53
C GLN A 167 8.33 8.36 -15.38
N GLY A 168 8.57 8.50 -16.69
CA GLY A 168 8.64 7.36 -17.60
C GLY A 168 7.28 6.72 -17.94
N VAL A 169 6.15 7.38 -17.66
CA VAL A 169 4.80 6.88 -17.98
C VAL A 169 4.11 7.87 -18.91
N GLY A 170 3.92 7.47 -20.15
CA GLY A 170 3.36 8.35 -21.21
C GLY A 170 1.84 8.24 -21.37
N ARG A 171 1.26 7.05 -21.13
CA ARG A 171 -0.19 6.83 -21.26
C ARG A 171 -0.85 6.79 -19.88
N HIS A 172 -1.85 7.64 -19.71
CA HIS A 172 -2.67 7.75 -18.51
C HIS A 172 -4.01 8.40 -18.86
N GLN A 173 -4.99 8.29 -17.97
CA GLN A 173 -6.26 9.01 -18.09
C GLN A 173 -6.12 10.47 -17.60
N PRO A 174 -7.05 11.37 -17.96
CA PRO A 174 -7.08 12.73 -17.45
C PRO A 174 -7.07 12.83 -15.92
N PRO A 175 -6.62 13.96 -15.34
CA PRO A 175 -6.57 14.13 -13.90
C PRO A 175 -7.99 14.14 -13.28
N LEU A 176 -8.09 13.58 -12.07
CA LEU A 176 -9.32 13.55 -11.29
C LEU A 176 -9.74 14.94 -10.81
N ARG A 177 -11.04 15.13 -10.56
CA ARG A 177 -11.56 16.33 -9.89
C ARG A 177 -11.21 16.30 -8.40
N ILE A 178 -10.56 17.33 -7.92
CA ILE A 178 -10.20 17.53 -6.51
C ILE A 178 -11.23 18.41 -5.81
N ASP A 179 -11.25 18.41 -4.48
CA ASP A 179 -12.18 19.23 -3.70
C ASP A 179 -11.78 20.72 -3.68
N THR A 180 -12.71 21.57 -3.23
CA THR A 180 -12.51 23.03 -3.16
C THR A 180 -11.39 23.44 -2.20
N ASN A 181 -11.14 22.70 -1.14
CA ASN A 181 -10.04 23.00 -0.22
C ASN A 181 -8.70 22.75 -0.90
N ALA A 182 -8.57 21.61 -1.57
CA ALA A 182 -7.39 21.27 -2.36
C ALA A 182 -7.17 22.25 -3.51
N GLU A 183 -8.24 22.62 -4.25
CA GLU A 183 -8.15 23.65 -5.29
C GLU A 183 -7.66 24.99 -4.75
N SER A 184 -8.15 25.43 -3.58
CA SER A 184 -7.70 26.67 -2.93
C SER A 184 -6.22 26.64 -2.57
N ILE A 185 -5.72 25.52 -2.06
CA ILE A 185 -4.31 25.35 -1.71
C ILE A 185 -3.44 25.31 -2.97
N LEU A 186 -3.85 24.55 -3.99
CA LEU A 186 -3.14 24.43 -5.25
C LEU A 186 -3.06 25.77 -5.98
N THR A 187 -4.17 26.50 -6.10
CA THR A 187 -4.20 27.82 -6.74
C THR A 187 -3.25 28.80 -6.06
N ARG A 188 -3.17 28.77 -4.73
CA ARG A 188 -2.24 29.63 -3.98
C ARG A 188 -0.79 29.24 -4.20
N HIS A 189 -0.50 27.96 -4.28
CA HIS A 189 0.83 27.46 -4.60
C HIS A 189 1.25 27.90 -6.01
N LEU A 190 0.39 27.67 -7.01
CA LEU A 190 0.65 28.05 -8.40
C LEU A 190 0.82 29.57 -8.60
N GLY A 191 0.19 30.39 -7.74
CA GLY A 191 0.39 31.84 -7.73
C GLY A 191 1.78 32.27 -7.26
N ASP A 192 2.46 31.47 -6.44
CA ASP A 192 3.84 31.71 -5.97
C ASP A 192 4.49 30.39 -5.52
N PRO A 193 5.01 29.58 -6.44
CA PRO A 193 5.63 28.30 -6.11
C PRO A 193 6.90 28.45 -5.25
N SER A 194 7.54 29.62 -5.31
CA SER A 194 8.79 29.86 -4.57
C SER A 194 8.65 29.66 -3.06
N ARG A 195 7.44 29.87 -2.52
CA ARG A 195 7.13 29.65 -1.08
C ARG A 195 7.44 28.26 -0.60
N LEU A 196 7.11 27.24 -1.41
CA LEU A 196 7.43 25.84 -1.09
C LEU A 196 8.80 25.43 -1.61
N ASN A 197 9.18 25.86 -2.83
CA ASN A 197 10.42 25.43 -3.46
C ASN A 197 11.66 25.85 -2.66
N GLN A 198 11.68 27.04 -2.06
CA GLN A 198 12.75 27.50 -1.15
C GLN A 198 12.86 26.65 0.14
N ARG A 199 11.81 25.88 0.46
CA ARG A 199 11.79 24.93 1.58
C ARG A 199 12.03 23.50 1.14
N GLY A 200 12.46 23.28 -0.11
CA GLY A 200 12.66 21.96 -0.66
C GLY A 200 11.37 21.14 -0.81
N MET A 201 10.22 21.79 -1.02
CA MET A 201 8.92 21.16 -1.16
C MET A 201 8.36 21.40 -2.56
N THR A 202 7.65 20.39 -3.09
CA THR A 202 6.80 20.51 -4.29
C THR A 202 5.35 20.23 -3.91
N LEU A 203 4.38 20.75 -4.64
CA LEU A 203 2.97 20.48 -4.43
C LEU A 203 2.23 20.38 -5.77
N GLY A 204 1.33 19.41 -5.88
CA GLY A 204 0.49 19.30 -7.06
C GLY A 204 -0.52 18.16 -6.96
N ARG A 205 -1.27 17.95 -8.05
CA ARG A 205 -2.09 16.75 -8.21
C ARG A 205 -1.18 15.54 -8.35
N ILE A 206 -1.57 14.43 -7.74
CA ILE A 206 -0.78 13.19 -7.77
C ILE A 206 -1.45 12.13 -8.65
N PRO A 207 -0.67 11.22 -9.24
CA PRO A 207 -1.23 10.12 -10.03
C PRO A 207 -1.94 9.11 -9.13
N MET A 208 -3.10 8.66 -9.58
CA MET A 208 -3.98 7.77 -8.81
C MET A 208 -4.46 6.60 -9.67
N ALA A 209 -4.47 5.40 -9.13
CA ALA A 209 -5.12 4.23 -9.74
C ALA A 209 -6.65 4.30 -9.55
N ILE A 210 -7.22 5.41 -9.96
CA ILE A 210 -8.66 5.71 -9.96
C ILE A 210 -9.02 6.20 -11.36
N LEU A 211 -10.04 5.62 -11.95
CA LEU A 211 -10.47 5.94 -13.30
C LEU A 211 -11.21 7.29 -13.34
N SER A 212 -10.76 8.21 -14.19
CA SER A 212 -11.47 9.44 -14.54
C SER A 212 -12.38 9.27 -15.77
N GLU A 213 -12.13 8.21 -16.57
CA GLU A 213 -12.90 7.81 -17.73
C GLU A 213 -13.18 6.30 -17.67
N ASP A 214 -14.19 5.83 -18.40
CA ASP A 214 -14.52 4.41 -18.47
C ASP A 214 -13.34 3.60 -19.03
N PHE A 215 -13.04 2.46 -18.41
CA PHE A 215 -11.89 1.65 -18.75
C PHE A 215 -12.27 0.41 -19.58
N ASP A 216 -13.29 -0.30 -19.14
CA ASP A 216 -13.84 -1.47 -19.80
C ASP A 216 -15.34 -1.64 -19.48
N GLN A 217 -15.92 -2.81 -19.73
CA GLN A 217 -17.35 -3.05 -19.47
C GLN A 217 -17.69 -3.11 -17.99
N THR A 218 -16.74 -3.41 -17.11
CA THR A 218 -16.93 -3.61 -15.66
C THR A 218 -16.38 -2.46 -14.84
N ARG A 219 -15.23 -1.92 -15.23
CA ARG A 219 -14.54 -0.83 -14.55
C ARG A 219 -14.88 0.51 -15.19
N ARG A 220 -15.63 1.33 -14.49
CA ARG A 220 -16.15 2.61 -14.97
C ARG A 220 -15.51 3.78 -14.26
N ALA A 221 -15.63 4.95 -14.86
CA ALA A 221 -15.19 6.22 -14.28
C ALA A 221 -15.69 6.42 -12.85
N ASN A 222 -14.89 7.06 -12.02
CA ASN A 222 -15.28 7.44 -10.67
C ASN A 222 -16.52 8.35 -10.72
N PRO A 223 -17.60 8.02 -10.02
CA PRO A 223 -18.83 8.81 -10.02
C PRO A 223 -18.72 10.09 -9.21
N TYR A 224 -17.61 10.29 -8.50
CA TYR A 224 -17.37 11.44 -7.60
C TYR A 224 -18.40 11.55 -6.46
N PHE A 225 -18.71 10.41 -5.85
CA PHE A 225 -19.72 10.31 -4.78
C PHE A 225 -19.16 10.48 -3.38
N ASP A 226 -17.87 10.75 -3.23
CA ASP A 226 -17.17 10.90 -1.93
C ASP A 226 -17.25 9.64 -1.04
N THR A 227 -17.35 8.47 -1.66
CA THR A 227 -17.53 7.18 -0.96
C THR A 227 -16.34 6.24 -1.06
N ASP A 228 -15.22 6.66 -1.64
CA ASP A 228 -14.10 5.79 -2.03
C ASP A 228 -13.47 5.02 -0.86
N PHE A 229 -13.52 5.56 0.35
CA PHE A 229 -13.04 4.86 1.55
C PHE A 229 -13.95 3.72 2.01
N TYR A 230 -15.21 3.74 1.60
CA TYR A 230 -16.18 2.68 1.93
C TYR A 230 -16.32 1.64 0.84
N GLY A 231 -16.07 2.03 -0.41
CA GLY A 231 -16.14 1.16 -1.55
C GLY A 231 -16.05 1.89 -2.88
N SER A 232 -15.88 1.13 -3.94
CA SER A 232 -15.85 1.62 -5.32
C SER A 232 -16.93 0.90 -6.13
N VAL A 233 -18.18 1.38 -6.04
CA VAL A 233 -19.37 0.74 -6.65
C VAL A 233 -19.25 0.53 -8.16
N ARG A 234 -18.41 1.33 -8.83
CA ARG A 234 -18.10 1.23 -10.26
C ARG A 234 -16.74 0.63 -10.55
N GLN A 235 -16.11 0.00 -9.54
CA GLN A 235 -14.75 -0.55 -9.63
C GLN A 235 -13.72 0.46 -10.20
N SER A 236 -13.96 1.74 -9.96
CA SER A 236 -13.09 2.82 -10.45
C SER A 236 -11.71 2.82 -9.82
N ILE A 237 -11.58 2.35 -8.58
CA ILE A 237 -10.30 2.18 -7.89
C ILE A 237 -9.73 0.82 -8.24
N TYR A 238 -8.51 0.75 -8.77
CA TYR A 238 -7.86 -0.51 -9.07
C TYR A 238 -7.69 -1.37 -7.81
N ARG A 239 -8.09 -2.64 -7.90
CA ARG A 239 -7.85 -3.69 -6.92
C ARG A 239 -7.29 -4.92 -7.61
N PRO A 240 -6.29 -5.62 -7.04
CA PRO A 240 -5.71 -6.81 -7.67
C PRO A 240 -6.75 -7.89 -8.00
N ALA A 241 -7.79 -8.04 -7.18
CA ALA A 241 -8.86 -8.99 -7.40
C ALA A 241 -9.53 -8.82 -8.78
N TYR A 242 -9.74 -7.56 -9.24
CA TYR A 242 -10.35 -7.30 -10.54
C TYR A 242 -9.50 -7.83 -11.71
N LEU A 243 -8.17 -7.71 -11.61
CA LEU A 243 -7.26 -8.26 -12.60
C LEU A 243 -7.25 -9.79 -12.56
N ILE A 244 -7.20 -10.37 -11.36
CA ILE A 244 -7.19 -11.83 -11.16
C ILE A 244 -8.46 -12.47 -11.71
N GLU A 245 -9.61 -11.86 -11.52
CA GLU A 245 -10.92 -12.34 -12.02
C GLU A 245 -11.01 -12.34 -13.56
N THR A 246 -10.17 -11.56 -14.26
CA THR A 246 -10.11 -11.56 -15.74
C THR A 246 -9.19 -12.62 -16.33
N LEU A 247 -8.43 -13.35 -15.50
CA LEU A 247 -7.50 -14.36 -15.99
C LEU A 247 -8.24 -15.58 -16.56
N PRO A 248 -7.84 -16.10 -17.73
CA PRO A 248 -8.55 -17.20 -18.41
C PRO A 248 -8.41 -18.52 -17.66
N ALA A 249 -9.53 -19.20 -17.42
CA ALA A 249 -9.60 -20.41 -16.61
C ALA A 249 -8.86 -21.64 -17.21
N ASP A 250 -8.55 -21.62 -18.49
CA ASP A 250 -7.73 -22.65 -19.16
C ASP A 250 -6.23 -22.52 -18.84
N ARG A 251 -5.79 -21.37 -18.35
CA ARG A 251 -4.38 -21.07 -18.03
C ARG A 251 -4.15 -20.70 -16.59
N PHE A 252 -5.18 -20.36 -15.85
CA PHE A 252 -5.08 -19.88 -14.48
C PHE A 252 -5.97 -20.63 -13.52
N THR A 253 -5.41 -21.05 -12.38
CA THR A 253 -6.13 -21.70 -11.28
C THR A 253 -5.93 -20.91 -9.99
N LEU A 254 -6.99 -20.34 -9.44
CA LEU A 254 -6.97 -19.77 -8.09
C LEU A 254 -7.17 -20.88 -7.06
N LEU A 255 -6.14 -21.20 -6.30
CA LEU A 255 -6.17 -22.08 -5.14
C LEU A 255 -6.49 -21.23 -3.89
N GLY A 256 -7.71 -20.68 -3.86
CA GLY A 256 -8.22 -19.85 -2.76
C GLY A 256 -8.50 -20.68 -1.50
N GLY A 257 -8.48 -20.03 -0.32
CA GLY A 257 -8.64 -20.68 0.97
C GLY A 257 -7.44 -21.56 1.37
N ARG A 258 -6.29 -21.42 0.73
CA ARG A 258 -5.07 -22.19 1.01
C ARG A 258 -3.98 -21.28 1.54
N LEU A 259 -3.58 -21.54 2.78
CA LEU A 259 -2.45 -20.89 3.42
C LEU A 259 -1.17 -21.67 3.11
N ALA A 260 -0.27 -21.08 2.33
CA ALA A 260 1.06 -21.66 2.07
C ALA A 260 1.86 -21.67 3.37
N LEU A 261 2.38 -22.84 3.75
CA LEU A 261 3.13 -23.05 4.98
C LEU A 261 4.66 -23.09 4.73
N ARG A 262 5.07 -23.74 3.66
CA ARG A 262 6.47 -23.88 3.24
C ARG A 262 6.56 -24.32 1.80
N PHE A 263 7.74 -24.22 1.23
CA PHE A 263 8.07 -24.78 -0.09
C PHE A 263 9.35 -25.60 -0.03
N GLU A 264 9.57 -26.45 -1.03
CA GLU A 264 10.79 -27.22 -1.23
C GLU A 264 11.22 -27.10 -2.70
N ASP A 265 12.40 -26.56 -2.97
CA ASP A 265 13.00 -26.56 -4.32
C ASP A 265 13.79 -27.85 -4.51
N LYS A 266 13.32 -28.72 -5.41
CA LYS A 266 13.94 -30.02 -5.74
C LYS A 266 14.91 -29.92 -6.91
N GLY A 267 15.11 -28.73 -7.48
CA GLY A 267 15.99 -28.47 -8.62
C GLY A 267 15.30 -28.54 -9.98
N ASP A 268 14.42 -29.46 -10.23
CA ASP A 268 13.59 -29.61 -11.43
C ASP A 268 12.14 -29.17 -11.22
N GLU A 269 11.68 -29.19 -9.99
CA GLU A 269 10.37 -28.68 -9.56
C GLU A 269 10.41 -28.09 -8.17
N VAL A 270 9.37 -27.30 -7.85
CA VAL A 270 9.11 -26.76 -6.50
C VAL A 270 7.82 -27.38 -5.99
N LEU A 271 7.87 -27.87 -4.74
CA LEU A 271 6.72 -28.32 -3.98
C LEU A 271 6.25 -27.19 -3.07
N VAL A 272 4.97 -26.83 -3.13
CA VAL A 272 4.33 -25.85 -2.23
C VAL A 272 3.36 -26.59 -1.33
N HIS A 273 3.66 -26.60 -0.02
CA HIS A 273 2.81 -27.19 0.99
C HIS A 273 1.88 -26.15 1.57
N SER A 274 0.60 -26.43 1.54
CA SER A 274 -0.46 -25.55 2.02
C SER A 274 -1.43 -26.26 2.94
N ARG A 275 -2.17 -25.48 3.71
CA ARG A 275 -3.29 -25.95 4.54
C ARG A 275 -4.56 -25.16 4.15
N HIS A 276 -5.64 -25.87 3.93
CA HIS A 276 -6.94 -25.23 3.70
C HIS A 276 -7.41 -24.56 5.00
N VAL A 277 -7.73 -23.27 4.95
CA VAL A 277 -7.95 -22.45 6.16
C VAL A 277 -9.21 -22.83 6.95
N GLU A 278 -10.21 -23.42 6.29
CA GLU A 278 -11.47 -23.82 6.94
C GLU A 278 -11.46 -25.30 7.35
N THR A 279 -11.00 -26.19 6.46
CA THR A 279 -11.06 -27.64 6.70
C THR A 279 -9.83 -28.18 7.40
N GLY A 280 -8.72 -27.42 7.42
CA GLY A 280 -7.46 -27.87 7.97
C GLY A 280 -6.71 -28.90 7.11
N VAL A 281 -7.24 -29.29 5.95
CA VAL A 281 -6.63 -30.30 5.07
C VAL A 281 -5.31 -29.80 4.50
N PHE A 282 -4.29 -30.65 4.57
CA PHE A 282 -2.98 -30.39 3.99
C PHE A 282 -2.95 -30.80 2.53
N GLU A 283 -2.39 -29.96 1.68
CA GLU A 283 -2.24 -30.19 0.24
C GLU A 283 -0.82 -29.86 -0.21
N THR A 284 -0.35 -30.55 -1.25
CA THR A 284 0.93 -30.25 -1.91
C THR A 284 0.70 -29.96 -3.38
N HIS A 285 1.16 -28.80 -3.82
CA HIS A 285 1.07 -28.34 -5.20
C HIS A 285 2.46 -28.34 -5.82
N ARG A 286 2.55 -28.69 -7.11
CA ARG A 286 3.82 -28.86 -7.84
C ARG A 286 3.91 -27.84 -8.96
N ALA A 287 5.06 -27.20 -9.11
CA ALA A 287 5.34 -26.30 -10.22
C ALA A 287 6.81 -26.36 -10.65
N ARG A 288 7.11 -25.93 -11.87
CA ARG A 288 8.49 -25.75 -12.34
C ARG A 288 9.14 -24.53 -11.66
N ARG A 289 8.36 -23.49 -11.40
CA ARG A 289 8.83 -22.22 -10.80
C ARG A 289 7.88 -21.75 -9.71
N LEU A 290 8.42 -21.03 -8.73
CA LEU A 290 7.68 -20.41 -7.65
C LEU A 290 7.95 -18.90 -7.64
N VAL A 291 6.90 -18.07 -7.55
CA VAL A 291 7.01 -16.62 -7.36
C VAL A 291 6.40 -16.24 -6.01
N LEU A 292 7.23 -15.77 -5.09
CA LEU A 292 6.79 -15.27 -3.79
C LEU A 292 6.29 -13.84 -3.93
N CYS A 293 4.99 -13.65 -3.68
CA CYS A 293 4.28 -12.37 -3.70
C CYS A 293 3.38 -12.22 -2.46
N ALA A 294 3.75 -12.88 -1.35
CA ALA A 294 2.95 -12.92 -0.12
C ALA A 294 3.01 -11.61 0.70
N GLY A 295 3.67 -10.59 0.16
CA GLY A 295 4.05 -9.37 0.84
C GLY A 295 5.32 -9.58 1.68
N ALA A 296 6.21 -8.58 1.72
CA ALA A 296 7.57 -8.72 2.22
C ALA A 296 7.69 -9.50 3.54
N LEU A 297 6.82 -9.21 4.52
CA LEU A 297 6.87 -9.88 5.83
C LEU A 297 6.55 -11.38 5.76
N ASN A 298 5.54 -11.78 4.99
CA ASN A 298 5.16 -13.18 4.85
C ASN A 298 6.04 -13.93 3.86
N SER A 299 6.58 -13.27 2.83
CA SER A 299 7.59 -13.85 1.94
C SER A 299 8.85 -14.25 2.72
N ALA A 300 9.31 -13.41 3.65
CA ALA A 300 10.43 -13.76 4.55
C ALA A 300 10.05 -14.89 5.50
N ARG A 301 8.85 -14.88 6.10
CA ARG A 301 8.35 -15.98 6.95
C ARG A 301 8.44 -17.32 6.22
N LEU A 302 7.89 -17.39 5.01
CA LEU A 302 7.89 -18.59 4.19
C LEU A 302 9.31 -19.03 3.81
N ALA A 303 10.17 -18.10 3.38
CA ALA A 303 11.52 -18.39 2.95
C ALA A 303 12.40 -18.88 4.12
N LEU A 304 12.40 -18.17 5.26
CA LEU A 304 13.16 -18.57 6.45
C LEU A 304 12.74 -19.97 6.94
N HIS A 305 11.42 -20.21 7.00
CA HIS A 305 10.90 -21.51 7.42
C HIS A 305 11.28 -22.62 6.45
N SER A 306 11.11 -22.40 5.14
CA SER A 306 11.38 -23.39 4.09
C SER A 306 12.86 -23.76 3.99
N LEU A 307 13.76 -22.80 4.25
CA LEU A 307 15.21 -23.01 4.24
C LEU A 307 15.77 -23.51 5.60
N GLY A 308 14.90 -23.72 6.62
CA GLY A 308 15.33 -24.14 7.95
C GLY A 308 16.13 -23.07 8.72
N LEU A 309 16.01 -21.81 8.36
CA LEU A 309 16.73 -20.68 8.95
C LEU A 309 15.98 -20.08 10.14
N VAL A 310 15.54 -20.94 11.07
CA VAL A 310 14.83 -20.52 12.29
C VAL A 310 15.77 -19.76 13.21
N GLY A 311 15.31 -18.61 13.77
CA GLY A 311 16.12 -17.74 14.63
C GLY A 311 17.12 -16.86 13.88
N VAL A 312 17.18 -16.95 12.54
CA VAL A 312 18.00 -16.05 11.73
C VAL A 312 17.30 -14.71 11.61
N LYS A 313 18.01 -13.64 11.93
CA LYS A 313 17.53 -12.27 11.77
C LYS A 313 17.65 -11.81 10.32
N THR A 314 16.67 -11.03 9.89
CA THR A 314 16.69 -10.35 8.61
C THR A 314 16.08 -8.94 8.76
N PRO A 315 16.47 -7.92 7.96
CA PRO A 315 15.96 -6.57 8.12
C PRO A 315 14.45 -6.45 7.94
N ILE A 316 13.92 -5.33 8.41
CA ILE A 316 12.58 -4.82 8.05
C ILE A 316 12.73 -3.37 7.66
N LEU A 317 12.12 -2.99 6.56
CA LEU A 317 11.92 -1.59 6.17
C LEU A 317 10.43 -1.24 6.26
N CYS A 318 10.15 -0.08 6.87
CA CYS A 318 8.81 0.47 6.97
C CYS A 318 8.87 1.99 7.04
N ASN A 319 8.23 2.71 6.11
CA ASN A 319 8.25 4.17 6.14
C ASN A 319 7.78 4.70 7.51
N PRO A 320 8.58 5.50 8.23
CA PRO A 320 8.05 6.32 9.31
C PRO A 320 6.94 7.22 8.79
N TYR A 321 5.87 7.42 9.57
CA TYR A 321 4.67 8.06 9.08
C TYR A 321 4.08 9.02 10.13
N THR A 322 3.65 10.19 9.67
CA THR A 322 3.03 11.22 10.53
C THR A 322 1.79 11.79 9.86
N TYR A 323 0.72 11.95 10.62
CA TYR A 323 -0.44 12.75 10.21
C TYR A 323 -0.33 14.17 10.77
N MET A 324 -0.63 15.15 9.93
CA MET A 324 -0.67 16.57 10.30
C MET A 324 -2.02 17.18 9.94
N PRO A 325 -2.99 17.17 10.88
CA PRO A 325 -4.26 17.87 10.71
C PRO A 325 -4.01 19.39 10.55
N THR A 326 -4.74 20.02 9.63
CA THR A 326 -4.44 21.38 9.17
C THR A 326 -5.74 22.13 8.89
N VAL A 327 -5.77 23.43 9.19
CA VAL A 327 -6.86 24.36 8.85
C VAL A 327 -6.39 25.30 7.74
N ASN A 328 -7.11 25.32 6.61
CA ASN A 328 -6.93 26.33 5.57
C ASN A 328 -7.85 27.52 5.83
N LEU A 329 -7.29 28.64 6.30
CA LEU A 329 -8.07 29.81 6.65
C LEU A 329 -8.86 30.42 5.47
N ALA A 330 -8.45 30.19 4.24
CA ALA A 330 -9.17 30.69 3.06
C ALA A 330 -10.52 29.98 2.84
N MET A 331 -10.72 28.84 3.49
CA MET A 331 -11.93 28.02 3.33
C MET A 331 -12.91 28.12 4.50
N LEU A 332 -12.60 28.94 5.53
CA LEU A 332 -13.52 29.19 6.64
C LEU A 332 -14.85 29.79 6.13
N GLY A 333 -15.96 29.15 6.51
CA GLY A 333 -17.30 29.59 6.14
C GLY A 333 -17.67 29.43 4.66
N ARG A 334 -16.83 28.75 3.86
CA ARG A 334 -17.13 28.46 2.45
C ARG A 334 -17.81 27.11 2.30
N GLU A 335 -18.66 26.99 1.31
CA GLU A 335 -19.27 25.72 0.93
C GLU A 335 -18.24 24.83 0.19
N ALA A 336 -18.34 23.54 0.46
CA ALA A 336 -17.55 22.54 -0.22
C ALA A 336 -18.31 21.98 -1.44
N ARG A 337 -17.57 21.70 -2.54
CA ARG A 337 -18.11 20.89 -3.65
C ARG A 337 -18.28 19.44 -3.18
N ASP A 338 -19.30 18.77 -3.69
CA ASP A 338 -19.61 17.40 -3.36
C ASP A 338 -19.23 16.41 -4.49
N ASP A 339 -18.83 16.93 -5.67
CA ASP A 339 -18.55 16.17 -6.88
C ASP A 339 -17.04 15.94 -7.09
N CYS A 340 -16.36 15.41 -6.10
CA CYS A 340 -14.94 15.06 -6.13
C CYS A 340 -14.72 13.63 -5.60
N HIS A 341 -13.53 13.08 -5.86
CA HIS A 341 -13.12 11.82 -5.19
C HIS A 341 -12.70 12.10 -3.74
N SER A 342 -12.76 11.08 -2.86
CA SER A 342 -12.41 11.22 -1.45
C SER A 342 -11.01 10.72 -1.08
N MET A 343 -10.25 10.18 -2.03
CA MET A 343 -8.87 9.76 -1.82
C MET A 343 -7.90 10.96 -1.79
N ALA A 344 -6.60 10.72 -1.82
CA ALA A 344 -5.60 11.79 -1.75
C ALA A 344 -5.80 12.83 -2.86
N GLN A 345 -5.96 14.10 -2.48
CA GLN A 345 -6.30 15.21 -3.37
C GLN A 345 -5.06 15.83 -4.02
N LEU A 346 -4.07 16.10 -3.20
CA LEU A 346 -2.78 16.69 -3.56
C LEU A 346 -1.66 15.91 -2.89
N GLY A 347 -0.46 16.13 -3.35
CA GLY A 347 0.75 15.61 -2.72
C GLY A 347 2.00 16.27 -3.27
N GLY A 348 3.12 15.82 -2.80
CA GLY A 348 4.42 16.33 -3.19
C GLY A 348 5.53 15.66 -2.42
N VAL A 349 6.73 16.19 -2.57
CA VAL A 349 7.93 15.67 -1.93
C VAL A 349 8.58 16.72 -1.02
N LEU A 350 9.31 16.21 -0.02
CA LEU A 350 10.26 16.95 0.82
C LEU A 350 11.65 16.49 0.43
N ARG A 351 12.51 17.40 -0.01
CA ARG A 351 13.90 17.07 -0.32
C ARG A 351 14.72 16.93 0.97
N HIS A 352 15.85 16.25 0.89
CA HIS A 352 16.88 16.28 1.92
C HIS A 352 17.37 17.72 2.16
N ASP A 353 18.05 17.96 3.27
CA ASP A 353 18.61 19.27 3.60
C ASP A 353 19.86 19.59 2.73
N ASP A 354 20.58 18.55 2.32
CA ASP A 354 21.91 18.59 1.71
C ASP A 354 21.96 18.03 0.28
N SER A 355 20.84 17.60 -0.28
CA SER A 355 20.77 17.03 -1.62
C SER A 355 19.40 17.20 -2.27
N ASP A 356 19.32 16.93 -3.57
CA ASP A 356 18.05 16.90 -4.32
C ASP A 356 17.23 15.60 -4.12
N GLY A 357 17.74 14.65 -3.33
CA GLY A 357 17.05 13.40 -3.02
C GLY A 357 15.76 13.64 -2.24
N VAL A 358 14.82 12.70 -2.34
CA VAL A 358 13.53 12.75 -1.65
C VAL A 358 13.66 12.09 -0.28
N TYR A 359 13.54 12.89 0.79
CA TYR A 359 13.50 12.41 2.17
C TYR A 359 12.08 12.09 2.63
N GLY A 360 11.10 12.86 2.19
CA GLY A 360 9.70 12.67 2.53
C GLY A 360 8.77 12.81 1.33
N CYS A 361 7.65 12.11 1.38
CA CYS A 361 6.56 12.23 0.43
C CYS A 361 5.27 12.43 1.19
N TYR A 362 4.41 13.34 0.75
CA TYR A 362 3.19 13.62 1.46
C TYR A 362 1.96 13.61 0.57
N GLN A 363 0.81 13.34 1.19
CA GLN A 363 -0.50 13.27 0.56
C GLN A 363 -1.51 14.02 1.41
N MET A 364 -2.35 14.84 0.77
CA MET A 364 -3.41 15.58 1.41
C MET A 364 -4.75 14.88 1.22
N TYR A 365 -5.47 14.70 2.30
CA TYR A 365 -6.85 14.22 2.33
C TYR A 365 -7.78 15.30 2.85
N SER A 366 -9.00 15.38 2.30
CA SER A 366 -10.03 16.27 2.83
C SER A 366 -10.84 15.61 3.96
N TYR A 367 -11.62 16.39 4.68
CA TYR A 367 -12.42 15.92 5.81
C TYR A 367 -13.79 15.36 5.48
N ARG A 368 -14.09 15.21 4.24
CA ARG A 368 -15.35 14.58 3.83
C ARG A 368 -15.35 13.09 4.10
N SER A 369 -14.17 12.51 4.21
CA SER A 369 -13.95 11.09 4.48
C SER A 369 -14.02 10.77 5.98
N LEU A 370 -13.88 9.49 6.31
CA LEU A 370 -13.77 8.94 7.67
C LEU A 370 -12.71 9.55 8.58
N LEU A 371 -11.75 10.26 8.00
CA LEU A 371 -10.73 10.96 8.77
C LEU A 371 -11.33 12.00 9.72
N LEU A 372 -12.53 12.51 9.42
CA LEU A 372 -13.26 13.38 10.31
C LEU A 372 -13.56 12.73 11.69
N PHE A 373 -13.95 11.46 11.70
CA PHE A 373 -14.19 10.73 12.96
C PHE A 373 -12.91 10.59 13.78
N LYS A 374 -11.81 10.30 13.12
CA LYS A 374 -10.50 10.20 13.76
C LYS A 374 -10.10 11.54 14.38
N LEU A 375 -10.29 12.63 13.63
CA LEU A 375 -10.01 13.97 14.14
C LEU A 375 -10.87 14.32 15.37
N ILE A 376 -12.19 14.11 15.31
CA ILE A 376 -13.09 14.40 16.44
C ILE A 376 -12.67 13.61 17.68
N LYS A 377 -12.29 12.34 17.51
CA LYS A 377 -11.80 11.49 18.60
C LYS A 377 -10.49 12.00 19.20
N GLU A 378 -9.59 12.49 18.38
CA GLU A 378 -8.27 12.96 18.79
C GLU A 378 -8.24 14.43 19.25
N MET A 379 -9.34 15.17 19.08
CA MET A 379 -9.49 16.53 19.63
C MET A 379 -9.51 16.48 21.17
N PRO A 380 -8.79 17.37 21.84
CA PRO A 380 -8.85 17.49 23.31
C PRO A 380 -10.13 18.23 23.76
N LEU A 381 -11.28 17.80 23.24
CA LEU A 381 -12.60 18.39 23.48
C LEU A 381 -13.63 17.28 23.76
N PRO A 382 -14.66 17.55 24.55
CA PRO A 382 -15.82 16.65 24.67
C PRO A 382 -16.41 16.36 23.27
N PRO A 383 -16.87 15.13 22.97
CA PRO A 383 -17.31 14.72 21.64
C PRO A 383 -18.37 15.63 21.00
N ALA A 384 -19.34 16.13 21.79
CA ALA A 384 -20.38 17.05 21.30
C ALA A 384 -19.80 18.39 20.84
N LEU A 385 -18.84 18.94 21.59
CA LEU A 385 -18.16 20.19 21.24
C LEU A 385 -17.19 19.95 20.06
N GLY A 386 -16.48 18.83 20.04
CA GLY A 386 -15.64 18.41 18.92
C GLY A 386 -16.42 18.29 17.62
N LEU A 387 -17.64 17.75 17.66
CA LEU A 387 -18.54 17.66 16.51
C LEU A 387 -19.00 19.06 16.02
N LEU A 388 -19.33 19.97 16.93
CA LEU A 388 -19.72 21.34 16.59
C LEU A 388 -18.56 22.08 15.91
N VAL A 389 -17.36 22.00 16.48
CA VAL A 389 -16.13 22.57 15.89
C VAL A 389 -15.85 21.97 14.53
N ALA A 390 -15.93 20.65 14.39
CA ALA A 390 -15.71 19.95 13.12
C ALA A 390 -16.72 20.38 12.04
N ARG A 391 -18.01 20.55 12.36
CA ARG A 391 -19.02 21.06 11.44
C ARG A 391 -18.74 22.48 10.96
N THR A 392 -18.29 23.35 11.86
CA THR A 392 -17.98 24.76 11.54
C THR A 392 -16.74 24.86 10.66
N LEU A 393 -15.76 23.99 10.86
CA LEU A 393 -14.48 24.02 10.17
C LEU A 393 -14.39 23.05 8.98
N GLN A 394 -15.40 22.22 8.72
CA GLN A 394 -15.36 21.08 7.83
C GLN A 394 -14.69 21.35 6.47
N THR A 395 -15.06 22.45 5.82
CA THR A 395 -14.52 22.81 4.49
C THR A 395 -13.07 23.28 4.54
N SER A 396 -12.64 23.82 5.68
CA SER A 396 -11.27 24.31 5.89
C SER A 396 -10.30 23.25 6.38
N LEU A 397 -10.80 22.10 6.79
CA LEU A 397 -9.98 21.04 7.35
C LEU A 397 -9.32 20.18 6.28
N ALA A 398 -8.05 19.84 6.50
CA ALA A 398 -7.29 18.87 5.72
C ALA A 398 -6.41 18.02 6.63
N ILE A 399 -6.05 16.81 6.20
CA ILE A 399 -5.00 16.01 6.84
C ILE A 399 -3.90 15.76 5.80
N PHE A 400 -2.68 16.06 6.20
CA PHE A 400 -1.50 15.65 5.44
C PHE A 400 -0.90 14.40 6.07
N GLY A 401 -0.80 13.32 5.31
CA GLY A 401 -0.03 12.14 5.68
C GLY A 401 1.37 12.28 5.08
N ILE A 402 2.39 12.16 5.91
CA ILE A 402 3.79 12.34 5.50
C ILE A 402 4.52 11.02 5.74
N PHE A 403 5.06 10.45 4.67
CA PHE A 403 5.92 9.28 4.70
C PHE A 403 7.38 9.73 4.62
N PHE A 404 8.26 9.07 5.37
CA PHE A 404 9.69 9.30 5.30
C PHE A 404 10.40 8.07 4.78
N GLU A 405 11.57 8.24 4.16
CA GLU A 405 12.39 7.11 3.72
C GLU A 405 12.81 6.24 4.91
N ASP A 406 13.08 4.96 4.63
CA ASP A 406 13.63 4.05 5.63
C ASP A 406 14.84 3.27 5.10
N GLN A 407 15.75 2.95 6.00
CA GLN A 407 16.98 2.22 5.71
C GLN A 407 17.23 1.12 6.74
N GLN A 408 18.00 0.15 6.36
CA GLN A 408 18.40 -0.95 7.24
C GLN A 408 19.24 -0.44 8.40
N THR A 409 18.93 -0.91 9.60
CA THR A 409 19.69 -0.70 10.83
C THR A 409 19.60 -1.96 11.70
N ASP A 410 20.54 -2.15 12.61
CA ASP A 410 20.57 -3.31 13.50
C ASP A 410 19.34 -3.41 14.42
N SER A 411 18.65 -2.29 14.64
CA SER A 411 17.44 -2.19 15.48
C SER A 411 16.14 -2.47 14.75
N LYS A 412 16.18 -2.85 13.45
CA LYS A 412 15.01 -3.10 12.60
C LYS A 412 15.13 -4.48 11.95
N HIS A 413 14.59 -5.51 12.60
CA HIS A 413 14.69 -6.88 12.10
C HIS A 413 13.47 -7.74 12.46
N LEU A 414 13.34 -8.83 11.74
CA LEU A 414 12.45 -9.94 12.09
C LEU A 414 13.23 -11.25 12.17
N GLU A 415 12.66 -12.22 12.86
CA GLU A 415 13.08 -13.61 12.88
C GLU A 415 11.86 -14.54 12.96
N VAL A 416 12.04 -15.76 12.52
CA VAL A 416 11.03 -16.82 12.64
C VAL A 416 11.33 -17.68 13.85
N LEU A 417 10.33 -17.93 14.70
CA LEU A 417 10.46 -18.79 15.87
C LEU A 417 10.24 -20.28 15.52
N PRO A 418 10.80 -21.21 16.30
CA PRO A 418 10.54 -22.63 16.14
C PRO A 418 9.04 -22.94 16.23
N VAL A 419 8.56 -23.86 15.41
CA VAL A 419 7.15 -24.25 15.34
C VAL A 419 7.04 -25.76 15.07
N ALA A 420 5.93 -26.37 15.51
CA ALA A 420 5.63 -27.75 15.19
C ALA A 420 5.34 -27.94 13.70
N GLU A 421 5.57 -29.15 13.20
CA GLU A 421 5.29 -29.49 11.81
C GLU A 421 3.83 -29.22 11.45
N GLY A 422 3.61 -28.65 10.25
CA GLY A 422 2.26 -28.32 9.75
C GLY A 422 1.63 -27.07 10.35
N GLN A 423 2.34 -26.34 11.21
CA GLN A 423 1.88 -25.05 11.73
C GLN A 423 2.56 -23.88 11.02
N MET A 424 1.90 -22.72 11.01
CA MET A 424 2.51 -21.47 10.54
C MET A 424 3.46 -20.94 11.62
N PRO A 425 4.73 -20.67 11.29
CA PRO A 425 5.69 -20.17 12.27
C PRO A 425 5.34 -18.75 12.72
N VAL A 426 5.57 -18.48 14.01
CA VAL A 426 5.44 -17.13 14.59
C VAL A 426 6.60 -16.28 14.12
N VAL A 427 6.30 -15.06 13.65
CA VAL A 427 7.34 -14.05 13.36
C VAL A 427 7.46 -13.11 14.53
N ARG A 428 8.68 -12.94 15.04
CA ARG A 428 9.02 -11.90 16.01
C ARG A 428 9.55 -10.68 15.27
N PHE A 429 8.99 -9.50 15.58
CA PHE A 429 9.45 -8.22 15.03
C PHE A 429 10.09 -7.37 16.11
N ASP A 430 11.21 -6.73 15.79
CA ASP A 430 11.79 -5.61 16.53
C ASP A 430 12.07 -4.46 15.54
N TYR A 431 11.49 -3.28 15.79
CA TYR A 431 11.63 -2.13 14.92
C TYR A 431 11.72 -0.85 15.76
N ARG A 432 12.92 -0.29 15.80
CA ARG A 432 13.20 0.94 16.54
C ARG A 432 13.97 1.91 15.66
N GLN A 433 13.48 3.13 15.58
CA GLN A 433 14.22 4.22 14.96
C GLN A 433 15.34 4.68 15.89
N THR A 434 16.48 5.03 15.32
CA THR A 434 17.58 5.66 16.05
C THR A 434 17.23 7.11 16.40
N ASP A 435 17.92 7.69 17.40
CA ASP A 435 17.73 9.11 17.78
C ASP A 435 18.06 10.05 16.61
N SER A 436 19.01 9.69 15.77
CA SER A 436 19.36 10.45 14.55
C SER A 436 18.22 10.46 13.54
N GLU A 437 17.57 9.31 13.30
CA GLU A 437 16.41 9.21 12.42
C GLU A 437 15.23 10.02 12.97
N ILE A 438 14.94 9.90 14.26
CA ILE A 438 13.88 10.68 14.93
C ILE A 438 14.15 12.18 14.84
N GLY A 439 15.39 12.59 15.09
CA GLY A 439 15.80 14.00 15.01
C GLY A 439 15.68 14.55 13.59
N ARG A 440 16.06 13.77 12.57
CA ARG A 440 15.92 14.14 11.16
C ARG A 440 14.45 14.27 10.76
N GLN A 441 13.63 13.29 11.14
CA GLN A 441 12.18 13.31 10.88
C GLN A 441 11.53 14.57 11.46
N ARG A 442 11.82 14.92 12.72
CA ARG A 442 11.29 16.13 13.38
C ARG A 442 11.65 17.41 12.64
N ARG A 443 12.90 17.58 12.21
CA ARG A 443 13.30 18.77 11.43
C ARG A 443 12.51 18.90 10.14
N HIS A 444 12.27 17.80 9.43
CA HIS A 444 11.48 17.81 8.20
C HIS A 444 9.99 18.05 8.43
N GLU A 445 9.45 17.55 9.52
CA GLU A 445 8.08 17.86 9.95
C GLU A 445 7.91 19.36 10.26
N ASP A 446 8.87 19.98 10.95
CA ASP A 446 8.84 21.42 11.25
C ASP A 446 8.97 22.25 9.98
N ARG A 447 9.84 21.84 9.04
CA ARG A 447 9.98 22.46 7.73
C ARG A 447 8.69 22.36 6.92
N PHE A 448 8.05 21.19 6.93
CA PHE A 448 6.75 20.96 6.29
C PHE A 448 5.67 21.87 6.89
N ALA A 449 5.56 21.93 8.20
CA ALA A 449 4.63 22.82 8.90
C ALA A 449 4.85 24.30 8.55
N SER A 450 6.11 24.73 8.42
CA SER A 450 6.47 26.07 7.95
C SER A 450 6.01 26.32 6.51
N GLY A 451 6.18 25.34 5.63
CA GLY A 451 5.69 25.39 4.25
C GLY A 451 4.16 25.53 4.18
N LEU A 452 3.42 24.75 4.96
CA LEU A 452 1.96 24.86 5.02
C LEU A 452 1.49 26.24 5.49
N ARG A 453 2.15 26.82 6.53
CA ARG A 453 1.83 28.17 7.01
C ARG A 453 2.03 29.24 5.91
N SER A 454 3.03 29.08 5.05
CA SER A 454 3.24 29.99 3.92
C SER A 454 2.12 29.94 2.90
N LEU A 455 1.35 28.84 2.87
CA LEU A 455 0.13 28.67 2.08
C LEU A 455 -1.14 29.03 2.87
N ARG A 456 -1.03 29.69 4.04
CA ARG A 456 -2.16 29.96 4.98
C ARG A 456 -2.89 28.69 5.43
N CYS A 457 -2.20 27.58 5.45
CA CYS A 457 -2.66 26.32 6.01
C CYS A 457 -1.96 26.09 7.36
N PHE A 458 -2.72 26.06 8.43
CA PHE A 458 -2.17 26.03 9.78
C PHE A 458 -2.31 24.64 10.39
N PRO A 459 -1.21 23.93 10.62
CA PRO A 459 -1.24 22.70 11.38
C PRO A 459 -1.80 22.94 12.78
N ILE A 460 -2.75 22.10 13.18
CA ILE A 460 -3.41 22.16 14.50
C ILE A 460 -2.97 21.02 15.42
N GLY A 461 -2.16 20.11 14.90
CA GLY A 461 -1.62 18.98 15.66
C GLY A 461 -0.69 18.14 14.82
N LYS A 462 -0.12 17.14 15.49
CA LYS A 462 0.69 16.08 14.92
C LYS A 462 0.29 14.76 15.55
N VAL A 463 0.04 13.76 14.74
CA VAL A 463 -0.38 12.42 15.18
C VAL A 463 0.59 11.40 14.64
N ASP A 464 1.21 10.64 15.55
CA ASP A 464 2.01 9.45 15.22
C ASP A 464 1.07 8.23 15.25
N PRO A 465 0.80 7.57 14.09
CA PRO A 465 -0.05 6.37 14.07
C PRO A 465 0.65 5.14 14.64
N GLY A 466 1.87 5.27 15.09
CA GLY A 466 2.71 4.18 15.59
C GLY A 466 3.51 3.48 14.48
N LYS A 467 4.44 2.64 14.90
CA LYS A 467 5.29 1.87 13.99
C LYS A 467 4.44 0.85 13.23
N ALA A 468 4.75 0.68 11.95
CA ALA A 468 3.93 -0.03 10.95
C ALA A 468 2.68 0.72 10.46
N GLY A 469 2.35 1.91 10.96
CA GLY A 469 1.16 2.68 10.60
C GLY A 469 1.12 3.17 9.15
N SER A 470 2.25 3.21 8.43
CA SER A 470 2.30 3.49 6.98
C SER A 470 1.76 2.33 6.13
N ILE A 471 1.77 1.10 6.65
CA ILE A 471 1.41 -0.13 5.92
C ILE A 471 2.32 -0.36 4.69
N HIS A 472 3.52 0.17 4.71
CA HIS A 472 4.54 0.00 3.68
C HIS A 472 5.68 -0.87 4.21
N TYR A 473 5.74 -2.13 3.78
CA TYR A 473 6.73 -3.10 4.24
C TYR A 473 7.62 -3.58 3.11
N ALA A 474 8.94 -3.62 3.33
CA ALA A 474 9.93 -4.07 2.35
C ALA A 474 11.21 -4.59 3.04
N GLY A 475 12.18 -5.04 2.25
CA GLY A 475 13.56 -5.26 2.65
C GLY A 475 13.80 -6.44 3.57
N THR A 476 12.96 -7.46 3.51
CA THR A 476 12.99 -8.61 4.43
C THR A 476 13.75 -9.82 3.88
N ILE A 477 14.10 -9.82 2.61
CA ILE A 477 15.03 -10.77 1.95
C ILE A 477 15.95 -9.91 1.07
N PRO A 478 16.71 -8.96 1.64
CA PRO A 478 17.37 -7.93 0.86
C PRO A 478 18.45 -8.49 -0.06
N PHE A 479 18.85 -7.74 -1.08
CA PHE A 479 20.00 -8.10 -1.91
C PHE A 479 21.30 -8.18 -1.10
N GLU A 480 21.39 -7.40 -0.02
CA GLU A 480 22.49 -7.45 0.93
C GLU A 480 21.90 -7.55 2.34
N ASN A 481 22.02 -8.73 2.98
CA ASN A 481 21.55 -8.93 4.34
C ASN A 481 22.69 -8.68 5.34
N PRO A 482 22.60 -7.64 6.18
CA PRO A 482 23.65 -7.33 7.15
C PRO A 482 23.74 -8.33 8.32
N PHE A 483 22.66 -9.08 8.60
CA PHE A 483 22.60 -10.03 9.73
C PHE A 483 23.11 -11.42 9.37
N ASP A 484 22.77 -11.92 8.17
CA ASP A 484 23.17 -13.27 7.75
C ASP A 484 23.29 -13.38 6.22
N LYS A 485 24.51 -13.60 5.75
CA LYS A 485 24.83 -13.71 4.32
C LYS A 485 24.22 -14.93 3.63
N ARG A 486 23.70 -15.90 4.38
CA ARG A 486 23.03 -17.08 3.80
C ARG A 486 21.60 -16.78 3.34
N PHE A 487 20.99 -15.70 3.85
CA PHE A 487 19.60 -15.34 3.57
C PHE A 487 19.51 -13.98 2.86
N HIS A 488 19.48 -14.02 1.54
CA HIS A 488 19.43 -12.82 0.70
C HIS A 488 18.76 -13.11 -0.65
N ALA A 489 18.47 -12.07 -1.41
CA ALA A 489 18.06 -12.15 -2.81
C ALA A 489 19.28 -12.04 -3.73
N ASN A 490 19.30 -12.77 -4.84
CA ASN A 490 20.24 -12.54 -5.91
C ASN A 490 19.81 -11.33 -6.77
N PRO A 491 20.72 -10.71 -7.56
CA PRO A 491 20.40 -9.52 -8.36
C PRO A 491 19.26 -9.72 -9.39
N ASP A 492 18.99 -10.94 -9.79
CA ASP A 492 17.88 -11.32 -10.68
C ASP A 492 16.55 -11.53 -9.94
N CYS A 493 16.51 -11.26 -8.63
CA CYS A 493 15.40 -11.50 -7.73
C CYS A 493 15.10 -12.99 -7.46
N THR A 494 16.05 -13.92 -7.67
CA THR A 494 15.93 -15.28 -7.14
C THR A 494 16.32 -15.33 -5.66
N LEU A 495 15.71 -16.23 -4.91
CA LEU A 495 16.08 -16.48 -3.52
C LEU A 495 17.39 -17.26 -3.45
N ALA A 496 18.40 -16.76 -2.74
CA ALA A 496 19.68 -17.43 -2.59
C ALA A 496 19.51 -18.85 -2.00
N GLY A 497 20.30 -19.79 -2.50
CA GLY A 497 20.18 -21.20 -2.11
C GLY A 497 19.07 -21.99 -2.83
N THR A 498 18.33 -21.35 -3.74
CA THR A 498 17.31 -21.99 -4.58
C THR A 498 17.59 -21.74 -6.08
N ARG A 499 17.00 -22.56 -6.96
CA ARG A 499 17.09 -22.40 -8.42
C ARG A 499 15.82 -21.83 -9.03
N ASN A 500 14.68 -22.14 -8.43
CA ASN A 500 13.36 -21.96 -9.03
C ASN A 500 12.45 -21.03 -8.24
N VAL A 501 12.97 -20.34 -7.21
CA VAL A 501 12.17 -19.45 -6.35
C VAL A 501 12.52 -17.99 -6.62
N TYR A 502 11.54 -17.21 -7.04
CA TYR A 502 11.65 -15.80 -7.40
C TYR A 502 10.89 -14.93 -6.40
N LEU A 503 11.38 -13.73 -6.17
CA LEU A 503 10.81 -12.74 -5.25
C LEU A 503 10.12 -11.63 -6.06
N GLY A 504 8.79 -11.69 -6.15
CA GLY A 504 8.00 -10.75 -6.95
C GLY A 504 7.51 -9.51 -6.19
N ASP A 505 7.69 -9.45 -4.87
CA ASP A 505 7.27 -8.32 -4.03
C ASP A 505 8.45 -7.44 -3.57
N GLY A 506 8.25 -6.62 -2.53
CA GLY A 506 9.26 -5.70 -2.00
C GLY A 506 10.27 -6.34 -1.04
N ALA A 507 10.26 -7.66 -0.87
CA ALA A 507 11.18 -8.34 0.05
C ALA A 507 12.66 -8.11 -0.28
N PRO A 508 13.12 -8.06 -1.57
CA PRO A 508 14.54 -7.95 -1.89
C PRO A 508 15.16 -6.56 -1.72
N TRP A 509 14.42 -5.53 -1.41
CA TRP A 509 14.92 -4.16 -1.41
C TRP A 509 15.86 -3.83 -0.23
N ASN A 510 16.97 -3.14 -0.50
CA ASN A 510 17.91 -2.71 0.54
C ASN A 510 17.53 -1.38 1.21
N PHE A 511 16.60 -0.65 0.59
CA PHE A 511 16.18 0.69 0.97
C PHE A 511 14.71 0.89 0.61
N LEU A 512 13.99 1.68 1.41
CA LEU A 512 12.59 2.03 1.14
C LEU A 512 12.46 3.54 0.93
N PRO A 513 12.23 3.99 -0.31
CA PRO A 513 11.93 5.40 -0.59
C PRO A 513 10.72 5.91 0.18
N ALA A 514 10.65 7.22 0.40
CA ALA A 514 9.51 7.86 1.06
C ALA A 514 8.21 7.79 0.26
N LYS A 515 8.31 7.57 -1.04
CA LYS A 515 7.16 7.47 -1.95
C LYS A 515 6.39 6.15 -1.72
N GLY A 516 5.07 6.16 -1.97
CA GLY A 516 4.27 4.93 -1.92
C GLY A 516 4.80 3.85 -2.85
N LEU A 517 5.03 2.65 -2.32
CA LEU A 517 5.73 1.56 -3.02
C LEU A 517 4.87 0.79 -4.03
N SER A 518 3.54 0.90 -3.96
CA SER A 518 2.62 -0.02 -4.65
C SER A 518 2.81 -0.04 -6.17
N PHE A 519 3.03 1.10 -6.81
CA PHE A 519 3.18 1.15 -8.25
C PHE A 519 4.52 0.55 -8.72
N THR A 520 5.59 0.74 -7.94
CA THR A 520 6.89 0.10 -8.19
C THR A 520 6.83 -1.41 -7.92
N LEU A 521 6.02 -1.86 -6.94
CA LEU A 521 5.75 -3.29 -6.76
C LEU A 521 5.06 -3.90 -7.98
N MET A 522 4.08 -3.21 -8.60
CA MET A 522 3.44 -3.66 -9.84
C MET A 522 4.47 -3.82 -10.97
N ALA A 523 5.26 -2.78 -11.20
CA ALA A 523 6.26 -2.76 -12.26
C ALA A 523 7.34 -3.85 -12.05
N ASN A 524 7.87 -3.98 -10.84
CA ASN A 524 8.88 -4.99 -10.54
C ASN A 524 8.33 -6.42 -10.63
N ALA A 525 7.09 -6.66 -10.23
CA ALA A 525 6.45 -7.97 -10.36
C ALA A 525 6.31 -8.40 -11.84
N LEU A 526 5.96 -7.48 -12.74
CA LEU A 526 5.95 -7.71 -14.18
C LEU A 526 7.36 -8.07 -14.71
N ARG A 527 8.39 -7.33 -14.28
CA ARG A 527 9.79 -7.58 -14.62
C ARG A 527 10.27 -8.96 -14.15
N VAL A 528 9.96 -9.32 -12.91
CA VAL A 528 10.33 -10.63 -12.34
C VAL A 528 9.62 -11.76 -13.08
N ALA A 529 8.33 -11.60 -13.41
CA ALA A 529 7.59 -12.58 -14.19
C ALA A 529 8.20 -12.83 -15.58
N GLU A 530 8.69 -11.81 -16.27
CA GLU A 530 9.40 -11.97 -17.54
C GLU A 530 10.70 -12.77 -17.39
N ARG A 531 11.42 -12.61 -16.26
CA ARG A 531 12.60 -13.45 -15.97
C ARG A 531 12.22 -14.91 -15.74
N VAL A 532 11.09 -15.16 -15.06
CA VAL A 532 10.54 -16.51 -14.91
C VAL A 532 10.24 -17.14 -16.26
N VAL A 533 9.62 -16.39 -17.18
CA VAL A 533 9.34 -16.84 -18.55
C VAL A 533 10.63 -17.16 -19.32
N ALA A 534 11.64 -16.29 -19.22
CA ALA A 534 12.93 -16.50 -19.91
C ALA A 534 13.71 -17.71 -19.39
N ALA A 535 13.44 -18.15 -18.15
CA ALA A 535 14.07 -19.33 -17.54
C ALA A 535 13.23 -20.62 -17.70
N SER A 536 12.04 -20.53 -18.27
CA SER A 536 11.14 -21.65 -18.53
C SER A 536 11.39 -22.22 -19.92
#